data_7d026c136282982298ed427f1a43f35c
#
_entry.id   7d026c136282982298ed427f1a43f35c
#
_cell.length_a   1.000
_cell.length_b   1.000
_cell.length_c   1.000
_cell.angle_alpha   90.00
_cell.angle_beta   90.00
_cell.angle_gamma   90.00
#
_symmetry.space_group_name_H-M   'P 1'
#
loop_
_entity.id
_entity.type
_entity.pdbx_description
1 polymer ?
#
loop_
_entity_poly.entity_id
_entity_poly.type
_entity_poly.pdbx_seq_one_letter_code
_entity_poly.pdbx_strand_id
1 'polypeptide(L)'
;MEDRLAQLITQGEQLVPLGGADVSSGPNHELNDDYVAWRTRFVALLKELGPTAAHLLWELESDTRGGQFYQASASRVLGVMRAARLLT
;
A
#
# COMPACT_ATOMS: atom_id res chain seq x y z
N MET A 1 -9.70 10.82 9.68
CA MET A 1 -9.28 10.14 8.46
C MET A 1 -7.92 10.59 7.95
N GLU A 2 -7.70 11.88 7.84
CA GLU A 2 -6.42 12.41 7.37
C GLU A 2 -5.24 11.97 8.25
N ASP A 3 -5.43 11.97 9.57
CA ASP A 3 -4.38 11.52 10.50
C ASP A 3 -4.01 10.05 10.30
N ARG A 4 -5.02 9.19 10.05
CA ARG A 4 -4.76 7.77 9.78
C ARG A 4 -4.01 7.59 8.46
N LEU A 5 -4.40 8.36 7.45
CA LEU A 5 -3.73 8.32 6.15
C LEU A 5 -2.29 8.80 6.25
N ALA A 6 -2.05 9.90 6.97
CA ALA A 6 -0.70 10.42 7.20
C ALA A 6 0.18 9.39 7.92
N GLN A 7 -0.35 8.69 8.92
CA GLN A 7 0.37 7.62 9.61
C GLN A 7 0.71 6.47 8.68
N LEU A 8 -0.21 6.08 7.81
CA LEU A 8 0.03 5.00 6.84
C LEU A 8 1.10 5.40 5.84
N ILE A 9 1.11 6.65 5.38
CA ILE A 9 2.13 7.14 4.46
C ILE A 9 3.51 7.12 5.14
N THR A 10 3.60 7.63 6.37
CA THR A 10 4.85 7.62 7.12
C THR A 10 5.37 6.20 7.32
N GLN A 11 4.49 5.29 7.71
CA GLN A 11 4.84 3.88 7.87
C GLN A 11 5.33 3.29 6.54
N GLY A 12 4.65 3.61 5.44
CA GLY A 12 5.00 3.14 4.12
C GLY A 12 6.37 3.64 3.66
N GLU A 13 6.70 4.89 3.95
CA GLU A 13 8.01 5.44 3.61
C GLU A 13 9.15 4.68 4.30
N GLN A 14 8.92 4.16 5.50
CA GLN A 14 9.87 3.34 6.21
C GLN A 14 9.87 1.89 5.73
N LEU A 15 8.72 1.38 5.32
CA LEU A 15 8.53 -0.01 4.95
C LEU A 15 9.02 -0.32 3.52
N VAL A 16 8.75 0.56 2.57
CA VAL A 16 9.03 0.33 1.14
C VAL A 16 10.49 -0.11 0.89
N PRO A 17 11.52 0.53 1.46
CA PRO A 17 12.90 0.12 1.19
C PRO A 17 13.25 -1.28 1.68
N LEU A 18 12.43 -1.84 2.57
CA LEU A 18 12.67 -3.15 3.17
C LEU A 18 12.09 -4.29 2.35
N GLY A 19 11.33 -3.99 1.29
CA GLY A 19 10.75 -4.99 0.41
C GLY A 19 11.79 -5.70 -0.44
N GLY A 20 11.42 -6.84 -1.03
CA GLY A 20 12.29 -7.55 -1.94
C GLY A 20 12.68 -6.69 -3.14
N ALA A 21 13.97 -6.67 -3.48
CA ALA A 21 14.51 -5.75 -4.49
C ALA A 21 13.99 -6.09 -5.90
N ASP A 22 13.91 -7.37 -6.22
CA ASP A 22 13.42 -7.82 -7.52
C ASP A 22 12.83 -9.24 -7.42
N VAL A 23 12.23 -9.67 -8.52
CA VAL A 23 11.55 -10.99 -8.58
C VAL A 23 12.53 -12.14 -8.39
N SER A 24 13.76 -12.00 -8.89
CA SER A 24 14.76 -13.08 -8.80
C SER A 24 15.28 -13.27 -7.37
N SER A 25 15.33 -12.19 -6.58
CA SER A 25 15.70 -12.26 -5.15
C SER A 25 14.55 -12.73 -4.26
N GLY A 26 13.32 -12.62 -4.76
CA GLY A 26 12.12 -12.96 -4.02
C GLY A 26 11.63 -11.84 -3.11
N PRO A 27 10.41 -12.00 -2.56
CA PRO A 27 9.85 -10.99 -1.65
C PRO A 27 10.51 -11.06 -0.27
N ASN A 28 10.32 -10.02 0.53
CA ASN A 28 10.74 -10.06 1.92
C ASN A 28 9.71 -10.84 2.74
N HIS A 29 9.99 -12.10 3.01
CA HIS A 29 9.08 -12.99 3.74
C HIS A 29 8.96 -12.63 5.21
N GLU A 30 10.03 -12.11 5.82
CA GLU A 30 10.03 -11.76 7.25
C GLU A 30 9.05 -10.64 7.57
N LEU A 31 8.94 -9.66 6.69
CA LEU A 31 8.07 -8.50 6.89
C LEU A 31 6.80 -8.56 6.05
N ASN A 32 6.52 -9.71 5.43
CA ASN A 32 5.36 -9.83 4.57
C ASN A 32 4.05 -9.58 5.33
N ASP A 33 3.95 -10.07 6.56
CA ASP A 33 2.74 -9.85 7.37
C ASP A 33 2.55 -8.37 7.71
N ASP A 34 3.64 -7.67 7.99
CA ASP A 34 3.59 -6.23 8.26
C ASP A 34 3.14 -5.46 7.02
N TYR A 35 3.65 -5.83 5.85
CA TYR A 35 3.26 -5.25 4.59
C TYR A 35 1.77 -5.49 4.31
N VAL A 36 1.31 -6.73 4.48
CA VAL A 36 -0.09 -7.08 4.23
C VAL A 36 -1.01 -6.32 5.19
N ALA A 37 -0.63 -6.21 6.47
CA ALA A 37 -1.41 -5.46 7.45
C ALA A 37 -1.50 -3.98 7.07
N TRP A 38 -0.39 -3.38 6.67
CA TRP A 38 -0.33 -1.98 6.23
C TRP A 38 -1.24 -1.75 5.02
N ARG A 39 -1.12 -2.61 4.01
CA ARG A 39 -1.94 -2.55 2.81
C ARG A 39 -3.44 -2.72 3.13
N THR A 40 -3.77 -3.66 3.98
CA THR A 40 -5.15 -3.94 4.37
C THR A 40 -5.79 -2.76 5.10
N ARG A 41 -5.03 -2.09 5.98
CA ARG A 41 -5.52 -0.89 6.66
C ARG A 41 -5.83 0.22 5.66
N PHE A 42 -5.01 0.35 4.64
CA PHE A 42 -5.27 1.35 3.59
C PHE A 42 -6.50 0.99 2.76
N VAL A 43 -6.67 -0.27 2.40
CA VAL A 43 -7.87 -0.73 1.67
C VAL A 43 -9.13 -0.41 2.48
N ALA A 44 -9.11 -0.67 3.79
CA ALA A 44 -10.24 -0.34 4.66
C ALA A 44 -10.53 1.16 4.66
N LEU A 45 -9.50 1.99 4.67
CA LEU A 45 -9.64 3.44 4.62
C LEU A 45 -10.25 3.90 3.28
N LEU A 46 -9.82 3.30 2.17
CA LEU A 46 -10.39 3.62 0.86
C LEU A 46 -11.87 3.26 0.80
N LYS A 47 -12.27 2.16 1.42
CA LYS A 47 -13.68 1.77 1.47
C LYS A 47 -14.51 2.78 2.27
N GLU A 48 -13.94 3.37 3.31
CA GLU A 48 -14.61 4.45 4.07
C GLU A 48 -14.81 5.70 3.22
N LEU A 49 -13.90 5.98 2.28
CA LEU A 49 -14.04 7.11 1.37
C LEU A 49 -15.15 6.89 0.32
N GLY A 50 -15.57 5.65 0.11
CA GLY A 50 -16.69 5.31 -0.76
C GLY A 50 -16.39 5.48 -2.24
N PRO A 51 -17.42 5.83 -3.05
CA PRO A 51 -17.26 5.86 -4.52
C PRO A 51 -16.19 6.81 -5.02
N THR A 52 -15.87 7.86 -4.28
CA THR A 52 -14.84 8.83 -4.66
C THR A 52 -13.48 8.16 -4.82
N ALA A 53 -13.20 7.12 -4.04
CA ALA A 53 -11.93 6.40 -4.07
C ALA A 53 -11.99 5.06 -4.81
N ALA A 54 -13.10 4.77 -5.49
CA ALA A 54 -13.29 3.47 -6.14
C ALA A 54 -12.18 3.15 -7.15
N HIS A 55 -11.73 4.15 -7.91
CA HIS A 55 -10.67 3.95 -8.90
C HIS A 55 -9.32 3.61 -8.24
N LEU A 56 -9.04 4.16 -7.08
CA LEU A 56 -7.82 3.85 -6.33
C LEU A 56 -7.86 2.43 -5.78
N LEU A 57 -9.01 2.02 -5.27
CA LEU A 57 -9.22 0.66 -4.78
C LEU A 57 -9.04 -0.34 -5.93
N TRP A 58 -9.59 -0.04 -7.10
CA TRP A 58 -9.44 -0.87 -8.29
C TRP A 58 -7.96 -1.04 -8.68
N GLU A 59 -7.18 0.05 -8.64
CA GLU A 59 -5.74 -0.02 -8.93
C GLU A 59 -5.00 -0.97 -8.00
N LEU A 60 -5.32 -0.94 -6.71
CA LEU A 60 -4.70 -1.85 -5.74
C LEU A 60 -5.10 -3.29 -6.00
N GLU A 61 -6.37 -3.54 -6.27
CA GLU A 61 -6.88 -4.89 -6.48
C GLU A 61 -6.44 -5.50 -7.80
N SER A 62 -6.09 -4.66 -8.79
CA SER A 62 -5.60 -5.14 -10.08
C SER A 62 -4.13 -5.52 -10.06
N ASP A 63 -3.39 -5.20 -8.99
CA ASP A 63 -1.99 -5.57 -8.87
C ASP A 63 -1.86 -7.04 -8.45
N THR A 64 -1.46 -7.89 -9.40
CA THR A 64 -1.37 -9.34 -9.19
C THR A 64 -0.28 -9.73 -8.20
N ARG A 65 0.67 -8.83 -7.92
CA ARG A 65 1.76 -9.08 -6.96
C ARG A 65 1.54 -8.36 -5.62
N GLY A 66 0.37 -7.76 -5.44
CA GLY A 66 0.07 -6.95 -4.26
C GLY A 66 0.13 -7.69 -2.94
N GLY A 67 0.01 -9.02 -2.95
CA GLY A 67 0.11 -9.83 -1.74
C GLY A 67 1.52 -10.20 -1.33
N GLN A 68 2.53 -9.86 -2.13
CA GLN A 68 3.94 -10.18 -1.88
C GLN A 68 4.73 -8.91 -1.65
N PHE A 69 5.61 -8.93 -0.64
CA PHE A 69 6.34 -7.73 -0.25
C PHE A 69 7.60 -7.52 -1.10
N TYR A 70 7.40 -6.87 -2.25
CA TYR A 70 8.47 -6.34 -3.07
C TYR A 70 8.51 -4.81 -2.93
N GLN A 71 9.68 -4.22 -3.16
CA GLN A 71 9.79 -2.75 -3.18
C GLN A 71 8.85 -2.13 -4.21
N ALA A 72 8.76 -2.74 -5.40
CA ALA A 72 7.90 -2.24 -6.47
C ALA A 72 6.42 -2.26 -6.06
N SER A 73 5.95 -3.35 -5.45
CA SER A 73 4.57 -3.48 -4.99
C SER A 73 4.25 -2.46 -3.90
N ALA A 74 5.13 -2.36 -2.90
CA ALA A 74 4.94 -1.44 -1.79
C ALA A 74 5.01 0.02 -2.26
N SER A 75 5.91 0.33 -3.18
CA SER A 75 6.01 1.67 -3.76
C SER A 75 4.74 2.07 -4.49
N ARG A 76 4.13 1.13 -5.21
CA ARG A 76 2.86 1.37 -5.89
C ARG A 76 1.74 1.67 -4.90
N VAL A 77 1.65 0.89 -3.83
CA VAL A 77 0.65 1.15 -2.76
C VAL A 77 0.87 2.52 -2.15
N LEU A 78 2.13 2.87 -1.86
CA LEU A 78 2.46 4.19 -1.30
C LEU A 78 2.07 5.32 -2.26
N GLY A 79 2.29 5.13 -3.56
CA GLY A 79 1.86 6.09 -4.57
C GLY A 79 0.36 6.31 -4.58
N VAL A 80 -0.41 5.22 -4.44
CA VAL A 80 -1.87 5.29 -4.34
C VAL A 80 -2.29 6.00 -3.05
N MET A 81 -1.58 5.78 -1.93
CA MET A 81 -1.84 6.50 -0.68
C MET A 81 -1.66 8.01 -0.85
N ARG A 82 -0.59 8.42 -1.54
CA ARG A 82 -0.34 9.84 -1.80
C ARG A 82 -1.42 10.44 -2.69
N ALA A 83 -1.91 9.68 -3.68
CA ALA A 83 -3.03 10.10 -4.51
C ALA A 83 -4.32 10.24 -3.67
N ALA A 84 -4.57 9.30 -2.76
CA ALA A 84 -5.74 9.34 -1.88
C ALA A 84 -5.73 10.59 -0.99
N ARG A 85 -4.55 11.04 -0.59
CA ARG A 85 -4.41 12.24 0.23
C ARG A 85 -4.97 13.48 -0.46
N LEU A 86 -4.92 13.50 -1.78
CA LEU A 86 -5.47 14.62 -2.56
C LEU A 86 -7.00 14.65 -2.56
N LEU A 87 -7.65 13.53 -2.17
CA LEU A 87 -9.10 13.45 -2.08
C LEU A 87 -9.63 13.90 -0.72
N THR A 88 -8.76 14.09 0.23
CA THR A 88 -9.13 14.54 1.57
C THR A 88 -8.67 15.97 1.79
#